data_7e5d1f22d1be44b6bef5afa33e2c33c2
#
_entry.id   7e5d1f22d1be44b6bef5afa33e2c33c2
#
_cell.length_a   1.000
_cell.length_b   1.000
_cell.length_c   1.000
_cell.angle_alpha   90.00
_cell.angle_beta   90.00
_cell.angle_gamma   90.00
#
_symmetry.space_group_name_H-M   'P 1'
#
loop_
_entity.id
_entity.type
_entity.pdbx_description
1 polymer ?
#
loop_
_entity_poly.entity_id
_entity_poly.type
_entity_poly.pdbx_seq_one_letter_code
_entity_poly.pdbx_strand_id
1 'polypeptide(L)'
;YVFNNRKQTVAFLNEQAFFDLLIQNDLVELFEGYCMRQGGDLYTFLYKECGLNAAQVKPAILYEVDASNAMDAEHTLKDIDCFMRDAKQRAYIPGSSVKGAIRTALLFDAIQKERTHHDLIDDKRGIPEADYFHTLNLNPKKRDDAVNSIMRGIQISDSLPIDDRNMMLTLKTDSAVNGQTHAINLCRECVAPGTRIRFALTLDQSILKGKWMVNSILEAIAAFADYQNQTYATRFTQPRESVQSAGRNLL
;
A
#
# COMPACT_ATOMS: atom_id res chain seq x y z
N TYR A 1 -12.76 -14.53 3.84
CA TYR A 1 -12.51 -14.69 2.41
C TYR A 1 -12.67 -16.14 1.94
N VAL A 2 -12.85 -16.33 0.63
CA VAL A 2 -12.97 -17.64 -0.01
C VAL A 2 -11.80 -17.82 -0.98
N PHE A 3 -10.93 -18.81 -0.76
CA PHE A 3 -9.83 -19.12 -1.65
C PHE A 3 -10.21 -20.19 -2.67
N ASN A 4 -10.09 -19.85 -3.95
CA ASN A 4 -10.30 -20.80 -5.05
C ASN A 4 -8.96 -21.30 -5.58
N ASN A 5 -8.53 -22.48 -5.13
CA ASN A 5 -7.26 -23.07 -5.53
C ASN A 5 -7.16 -23.35 -7.05
N ARG A 6 -8.24 -23.69 -7.73
CA ARG A 6 -8.20 -23.95 -9.18
C ARG A 6 -7.98 -22.69 -10.00
N LYS A 7 -8.58 -21.57 -9.58
CA LYS A 7 -8.46 -20.28 -10.24
C LYS A 7 -7.28 -19.45 -9.71
N GLN A 8 -6.70 -19.85 -8.60
CA GLN A 8 -5.71 -19.07 -7.86
C GLN A 8 -6.21 -17.65 -7.54
N THR A 9 -7.45 -17.57 -7.02
CA THR A 9 -8.09 -16.30 -6.66
C THR A 9 -8.61 -16.34 -5.23
N VAL A 10 -8.67 -15.17 -4.60
CA VAL A 10 -9.33 -14.95 -3.32
C VAL A 10 -10.53 -14.04 -3.55
N ALA A 11 -11.71 -14.49 -3.12
CA ALA A 11 -12.93 -13.70 -3.08
C ALA A 11 -13.17 -13.17 -1.67
N PHE A 12 -13.33 -11.86 -1.54
CA PHE A 12 -13.74 -11.21 -0.31
C PHE A 12 -15.26 -11.11 -0.26
N LEU A 13 -15.84 -11.40 0.90
CA LEU A 13 -17.28 -11.44 1.07
C LEU A 13 -17.81 -10.13 1.66
N ASN A 14 -18.99 -9.74 1.23
CA ASN A 14 -19.83 -8.81 1.94
C ASN A 14 -20.50 -9.54 3.12
N GLU A 15 -20.21 -9.12 4.34
CA GLU A 15 -20.69 -9.80 5.56
C GLU A 15 -22.22 -9.93 5.57
N GLN A 16 -22.92 -8.83 5.31
CA GLN A 16 -24.39 -8.84 5.31
C GLN A 16 -24.96 -9.80 4.26
N ALA A 17 -24.48 -9.70 3.01
CA ALA A 17 -24.94 -10.55 1.93
C ALA A 17 -24.57 -12.04 2.16
N PHE A 18 -23.46 -12.28 2.85
CA PHE A 18 -23.06 -13.63 3.25
C PHE A 18 -24.00 -14.20 4.32
N PHE A 19 -24.36 -13.43 5.35
CA PHE A 19 -25.34 -13.87 6.34
C PHE A 19 -26.74 -14.04 5.74
N ASP A 20 -27.15 -13.17 4.83
CA ASP A 20 -28.41 -13.32 4.09
C ASP A 20 -28.41 -14.63 3.26
N LEU A 21 -27.29 -14.98 2.64
CA LEU A 21 -27.12 -16.26 1.93
C LEU A 21 -27.30 -17.46 2.87
N LEU A 22 -26.69 -17.42 4.07
CA LEU A 22 -26.83 -18.49 5.05
C LEU A 22 -28.28 -18.65 5.52
N ILE A 23 -28.95 -17.54 5.82
CA ILE A 23 -30.37 -17.55 6.26
C ILE A 23 -31.28 -18.09 5.17
N GLN A 24 -31.13 -17.60 3.93
CA GLN A 24 -31.98 -18.02 2.79
C GLN A 24 -31.85 -19.50 2.42
N ASN A 25 -30.73 -20.13 2.77
CA ASN A 25 -30.47 -21.54 2.48
C ASN A 25 -30.52 -22.42 3.75
N ASP A 26 -30.99 -21.90 4.88
CA ASP A 26 -31.09 -22.63 6.17
C ASP A 26 -29.76 -23.25 6.64
N LEU A 27 -28.66 -22.46 6.49
CA LEU A 27 -27.29 -22.91 6.75
C LEU A 27 -26.66 -22.33 8.04
N VAL A 28 -27.43 -21.59 8.86
CA VAL A 28 -26.89 -20.88 10.02
C VAL A 28 -26.30 -21.86 11.05
N GLU A 29 -27.03 -22.92 11.41
CA GLU A 29 -26.55 -23.94 12.37
C GLU A 29 -25.30 -24.66 11.83
N LEU A 30 -25.27 -24.93 10.53
CA LEU A 30 -24.11 -25.57 9.88
C LEU A 30 -22.87 -24.66 9.93
N PHE A 31 -23.09 -23.34 9.76
CA PHE A 31 -22.03 -22.34 9.86
C PHE A 31 -21.53 -22.17 11.30
N GLU A 32 -22.40 -22.21 12.32
CA GLU A 32 -21.99 -22.24 13.71
C GLU A 32 -21.08 -23.46 14.00
N GLY A 33 -21.48 -24.64 13.52
CA GLY A 33 -20.66 -25.84 13.60
C GLY A 33 -19.31 -25.71 12.87
N TYR A 34 -19.28 -25.01 11.72
CA TYR A 34 -18.03 -24.71 11.02
C TYR A 34 -17.13 -23.78 11.84
N CYS A 35 -17.67 -22.72 12.44
CA CYS A 35 -16.88 -21.80 13.27
C CYS A 35 -16.27 -22.46 14.51
N MET A 36 -16.93 -23.47 15.07
CA MET A 36 -16.43 -24.20 16.23
C MET A 36 -15.33 -25.20 15.90
N ARG A 37 -15.15 -25.54 14.64
CA ARG A 37 -14.09 -26.44 14.17
C ARG A 37 -12.79 -25.65 13.95
N GLN A 38 -11.67 -26.22 14.36
CA GLN A 38 -10.37 -25.68 14.02
C GLN A 38 -9.94 -26.15 12.62
N GLY A 39 -9.52 -25.22 11.75
CA GLY A 39 -8.82 -25.56 10.51
C GLY A 39 -9.69 -25.83 9.28
N GLY A 40 -10.88 -25.25 9.17
CA GLY A 40 -11.69 -25.29 7.96
C GLY A 40 -11.42 -24.12 7.01
N ASP A 41 -11.48 -24.35 5.69
CA ASP A 41 -11.53 -23.26 4.69
C ASP A 41 -12.97 -23.02 4.23
N LEU A 42 -13.30 -21.75 4.01
CA LEU A 42 -14.65 -21.32 3.67
C LEU A 42 -15.08 -21.79 2.26
N TYR A 43 -14.14 -22.06 1.36
CA TYR A 43 -14.43 -22.63 0.05
C TYR A 43 -15.00 -24.06 0.19
N THR A 44 -14.32 -24.91 0.98
CA THR A 44 -14.79 -26.27 1.26
C THR A 44 -16.14 -26.26 1.95
N PHE A 45 -16.34 -25.39 2.95
CA PHE A 45 -17.61 -25.21 3.61
C PHE A 45 -18.73 -24.88 2.62
N LEU A 46 -18.62 -23.80 1.87
CA LEU A 46 -19.68 -23.34 0.97
C LEU A 46 -19.98 -24.31 -0.18
N TYR A 47 -18.95 -24.79 -0.85
CA TYR A 47 -19.12 -25.55 -2.10
C TYR A 47 -19.20 -27.07 -1.90
N LYS A 48 -18.60 -27.63 -0.84
CA LYS A 48 -18.60 -29.08 -0.62
C LYS A 48 -19.54 -29.48 0.51
N GLU A 49 -19.54 -28.80 1.65
CA GLU A 49 -20.38 -29.15 2.79
C GLU A 49 -21.81 -28.64 2.61
N CYS A 50 -21.97 -27.36 2.23
CA CYS A 50 -23.28 -26.78 1.98
C CYS A 50 -23.84 -27.09 0.58
N GLY A 51 -23.02 -27.57 -0.35
CA GLY A 51 -23.45 -27.89 -1.70
C GLY A 51 -23.86 -26.69 -2.55
N LEU A 52 -23.49 -25.47 -2.17
CA LEU A 52 -23.82 -24.27 -2.92
C LEU A 52 -23.04 -24.21 -4.23
N ASN A 53 -23.64 -23.62 -5.25
CA ASN A 53 -22.97 -23.38 -6.52
C ASN A 53 -22.50 -21.92 -6.63
N ALA A 54 -21.67 -21.65 -7.65
CA ALA A 54 -21.07 -20.31 -7.85
C ALA A 54 -22.12 -19.20 -8.09
N ALA A 55 -23.28 -19.52 -8.68
CA ALA A 55 -24.33 -18.53 -8.91
C ALA A 55 -25.01 -18.11 -7.60
N GLN A 56 -25.15 -19.03 -6.65
CA GLN A 56 -25.70 -18.76 -5.32
C GLN A 56 -24.74 -17.95 -4.45
N VAL A 57 -23.44 -18.24 -4.50
CA VAL A 57 -22.42 -17.54 -3.70
C VAL A 57 -22.08 -16.17 -4.28
N LYS A 58 -22.18 -15.98 -5.59
CA LYS A 58 -21.78 -14.74 -6.29
C LYS A 58 -22.36 -13.45 -5.69
N PRO A 59 -23.64 -13.35 -5.27
CA PRO A 59 -24.17 -12.13 -4.65
C PRO A 59 -23.49 -11.73 -3.35
N ALA A 60 -22.91 -12.69 -2.63
CA ALA A 60 -22.16 -12.46 -1.40
C ALA A 60 -20.69 -12.04 -1.64
N ILE A 61 -20.18 -12.14 -2.89
CA ILE A 61 -18.82 -11.73 -3.22
C ILE A 61 -18.78 -10.21 -3.40
N LEU A 62 -17.92 -9.55 -2.63
CA LEU A 62 -17.67 -8.13 -2.71
C LEU A 62 -16.72 -7.78 -3.86
N TYR A 63 -15.59 -8.46 -3.92
CA TYR A 63 -14.60 -8.39 -5.00
C TYR A 63 -13.72 -9.65 -4.98
N GLU A 64 -12.96 -9.85 -6.08
CA GLU A 64 -12.07 -11.00 -6.25
C GLU A 64 -10.70 -10.50 -6.75
N VAL A 65 -9.62 -11.05 -6.22
CA VAL A 65 -8.25 -10.69 -6.60
C VAL A 65 -7.41 -11.92 -6.95
N ASP A 66 -6.43 -11.73 -7.81
CA ASP A 66 -5.44 -12.75 -8.15
C ASP A 66 -4.58 -13.09 -6.92
N ALA A 67 -4.42 -14.36 -6.64
CA ALA A 67 -3.66 -14.90 -5.51
C ALA A 67 -2.56 -15.87 -5.98
N SER A 68 -2.21 -15.87 -7.25
CA SER A 68 -1.21 -16.78 -7.82
C SER A 68 0.18 -16.63 -7.18
N ASN A 69 0.49 -15.45 -6.62
CA ASN A 69 1.74 -15.15 -5.93
C ASN A 69 1.62 -15.15 -4.39
N ALA A 70 0.48 -15.58 -3.86
CA ALA A 70 0.19 -15.53 -2.42
C ALA A 70 0.38 -16.88 -1.72
N MET A 71 0.45 -17.98 -2.49
CA MET A 71 0.51 -19.32 -1.94
C MET A 71 1.93 -19.82 -1.86
N ASP A 72 2.23 -20.44 -0.72
CA ASP A 72 3.41 -21.29 -0.57
C ASP A 72 3.14 -22.69 -1.17
N ALA A 73 4.16 -23.54 -1.15
CA ALA A 73 4.05 -24.92 -1.63
C ALA A 73 2.99 -25.76 -0.89
N GLU A 74 2.63 -25.36 0.33
CA GLU A 74 1.69 -26.06 1.19
C GLU A 74 0.24 -25.58 1.02
N HIS A 75 0.02 -24.52 0.23
CA HIS A 75 -1.30 -23.90 0.01
C HIS A 75 -2.05 -23.54 1.30
N THR A 76 -1.33 -23.14 2.34
CA THR A 76 -1.91 -22.78 3.63
C THR A 76 -2.66 -21.45 3.53
N LEU A 77 -3.81 -21.35 4.20
CA LEU A 77 -4.53 -20.11 4.38
C LEU A 77 -3.71 -19.16 5.27
N LYS A 78 -3.65 -17.90 4.87
CA LYS A 78 -2.84 -16.88 5.55
C LYS A 78 -3.71 -15.70 5.94
N ASP A 79 -3.26 -14.93 6.92
CA ASP A 79 -3.84 -13.62 7.17
C ASP A 79 -3.62 -12.70 5.95
N ILE A 80 -4.55 -11.79 5.70
CA ILE A 80 -4.50 -10.88 4.56
C ILE A 80 -4.59 -9.44 5.03
N ASP A 81 -3.54 -8.65 4.79
CA ASP A 81 -3.58 -7.20 4.88
C ASP A 81 -4.24 -6.65 3.61
N CYS A 82 -5.48 -6.20 3.72
CA CYS A 82 -6.24 -5.63 2.60
C CYS A 82 -5.71 -4.26 2.20
N PHE A 83 -5.84 -3.92 0.93
CA PHE A 83 -5.52 -2.59 0.41
C PHE A 83 -6.57 -1.57 0.84
N MET A 84 -6.20 -0.27 0.80
CA MET A 84 -7.14 0.81 1.08
C MET A 84 -8.25 0.86 0.04
N ARG A 85 -9.51 0.87 0.51
CA ARG A 85 -10.70 0.90 -0.34
C ARG A 85 -11.65 2.02 0.11
N ASP A 86 -12.36 2.60 -0.85
CA ASP A 86 -13.39 3.62 -0.59
C ASP A 86 -14.70 2.98 -0.11
N ALA A 87 -15.69 3.81 0.20
CA ALA A 87 -17.02 3.34 0.65
C ALA A 87 -17.75 2.45 -0.38
N LYS A 88 -17.32 2.49 -1.66
CA LYS A 88 -17.82 1.60 -2.73
C LYS A 88 -16.93 0.39 -2.95
N GLN A 89 -16.01 0.13 -2.03
CA GLN A 89 -15.05 -0.98 -2.07
C GLN A 89 -14.07 -0.92 -3.25
N ARG A 90 -13.82 0.26 -3.81
CA ARG A 90 -12.85 0.44 -4.90
C ARG A 90 -11.47 0.74 -4.30
N ALA A 91 -10.44 0.02 -4.74
CA ALA A 91 -9.08 0.24 -4.31
C ALA A 91 -8.57 1.63 -4.75
N TYR A 92 -7.84 2.33 -3.88
CA TYR A 92 -7.21 3.61 -4.20
C TYR A 92 -5.98 3.85 -3.33
N ILE A 93 -5.11 4.76 -3.77
CA ILE A 93 -3.98 5.23 -2.97
C ILE A 93 -4.32 6.61 -2.39
N PRO A 94 -4.28 6.78 -1.05
CA PRO A 94 -4.50 8.06 -0.43
C PRO A 94 -3.47 9.10 -0.87
N GLY A 95 -3.93 10.30 -1.23
CA GLY A 95 -3.05 11.42 -1.60
C GLY A 95 -2.10 11.81 -0.46
N SER A 96 -2.50 11.61 0.78
CA SER A 96 -1.64 11.80 1.95
C SER A 96 -0.41 10.90 1.95
N SER A 97 -0.54 9.65 1.50
CA SER A 97 0.58 8.71 1.38
C SER A 97 1.58 9.17 0.31
N VAL A 98 1.06 9.59 -0.87
CA VAL A 98 1.91 10.13 -1.94
C VAL A 98 2.58 11.44 -1.51
N LYS A 99 1.84 12.32 -0.83
CA LYS A 99 2.39 13.56 -0.28
C LYS A 99 3.52 13.28 0.74
N GLY A 100 3.36 12.23 1.56
CA GLY A 100 4.40 11.80 2.49
C GLY A 100 5.69 11.37 1.77
N ALA A 101 5.57 10.59 0.69
CA ALA A 101 6.72 10.19 -0.14
C ALA A 101 7.40 11.40 -0.80
N ILE A 102 6.62 12.33 -1.38
CA ILE A 102 7.14 13.57 -1.96
C ILE A 102 7.85 14.43 -0.90
N ARG A 103 7.27 14.54 0.31
CA ARG A 103 7.90 15.25 1.43
C ARG A 103 9.28 14.70 1.73
N THR A 104 9.41 13.37 1.80
CA THR A 104 10.69 12.71 2.05
C THR A 104 11.71 13.01 0.96
N ALA A 105 11.30 12.95 -0.32
CA ALA A 105 12.17 13.27 -1.43
C ALA A 105 12.62 14.75 -1.44
N LEU A 106 11.71 15.68 -1.14
CA LEU A 106 12.03 17.10 -1.03
C LEU A 106 12.95 17.42 0.16
N LEU A 107 12.78 16.71 1.28
CA LEU A 107 13.69 16.83 2.42
C LEU A 107 15.09 16.33 2.06
N PHE A 108 15.17 15.16 1.43
CA PHE A 108 16.43 14.62 0.92
C PHE A 108 17.14 15.59 -0.02
N ASP A 109 16.43 16.15 -1.02
CA ASP A 109 16.98 17.12 -1.96
C ASP A 109 17.49 18.39 -1.26
N ALA A 110 16.72 18.89 -0.27
CA ALA A 110 17.12 20.05 0.50
C ALA A 110 18.40 19.80 1.30
N ILE A 111 18.51 18.64 1.97
CA ILE A 111 19.69 18.25 2.73
C ILE A 111 20.90 18.08 1.80
N GLN A 112 20.74 17.46 0.63
CA GLN A 112 21.82 17.29 -0.35
C GLN A 112 22.37 18.60 -0.90
N LYS A 113 21.55 19.64 -1.00
CA LYS A 113 21.95 20.98 -1.45
C LYS A 113 22.67 21.79 -0.40
N GLU A 114 22.49 21.45 0.87
CA GLU A 114 23.24 22.08 1.96
C GLU A 114 24.62 21.41 2.13
N ARG A 115 25.67 22.19 2.07
CA ARG A 115 27.07 21.68 2.16
C ARG A 115 27.52 21.31 3.58
N THR A 116 26.71 21.56 4.60
CA THR A 116 27.07 21.40 6.03
C THR A 116 26.32 20.26 6.70
N HIS A 117 26.27 19.10 6.07
CA HIS A 117 25.42 17.97 6.50
C HIS A 117 25.77 17.32 7.82
N HIS A 118 27.04 17.37 8.24
CA HIS A 118 27.51 16.57 9.38
C HIS A 118 26.96 17.03 10.73
N ASP A 119 26.55 18.30 10.83
CA ASP A 119 26.07 18.90 12.09
C ASP A 119 24.54 18.83 12.25
N LEU A 120 23.82 18.35 11.23
CA LEU A 120 22.34 18.36 11.21
C LEU A 120 21.72 17.10 11.80
N ILE A 121 22.47 16.02 11.96
CA ILE A 121 21.96 14.76 12.51
C ILE A 121 22.29 14.74 13.99
N ASP A 122 21.35 15.15 14.83
CA ASP A 122 21.36 14.82 16.24
C ASP A 122 20.83 13.39 16.39
N ASP A 123 21.70 12.44 16.73
CA ASP A 123 21.37 11.02 16.93
C ASP A 123 20.17 10.80 17.87
N LYS A 124 19.84 11.78 18.70
CA LYS A 124 18.72 11.74 19.65
C LYS A 124 17.44 12.37 19.13
N ARG A 125 17.51 13.31 18.21
CA ARG A 125 16.35 14.10 17.74
C ARG A 125 15.97 13.87 16.28
N GLY A 126 16.80 13.17 15.53
CA GLY A 126 16.61 13.00 14.09
C GLY A 126 16.83 14.29 13.30
N ILE A 127 16.38 14.31 12.04
CA ILE A 127 16.51 15.47 11.15
C ILE A 127 15.48 16.52 11.55
N PRO A 128 15.87 17.79 11.79
CA PRO A 128 14.96 18.86 12.14
C PRO A 128 14.14 19.32 10.91
N GLU A 129 13.14 18.55 10.50
CA GLU A 129 12.31 18.85 9.33
C GLU A 129 11.69 20.25 9.35
N ALA A 130 11.41 20.79 10.55
CA ALA A 130 10.88 22.13 10.71
C ALA A 130 11.81 23.21 10.12
N ASP A 131 13.11 23.00 10.11
CA ASP A 131 14.07 23.94 9.54
C ASP A 131 13.92 24.06 8.03
N TYR A 132 13.50 23.00 7.36
CA TYR A 132 13.31 22.96 5.92
C TYR A 132 11.91 23.34 5.47
N PHE A 133 10.89 22.98 6.24
CA PHE A 133 9.49 23.08 5.81
C PHE A 133 8.67 24.13 6.55
N HIS A 134 8.99 24.49 7.81
CA HIS A 134 8.19 25.45 8.58
C HIS A 134 8.71 26.89 8.36
N THR A 135 8.61 27.36 7.12
CA THR A 135 9.20 28.62 6.68
C THR A 135 8.22 29.78 6.51
N LEU A 136 6.90 29.53 6.68
CA LEU A 136 5.88 30.56 6.45
C LEU A 136 5.75 31.58 7.58
N ASN A 137 6.18 31.24 8.77
CA ASN A 137 6.15 32.11 9.97
C ASN A 137 4.78 32.72 10.31
N LEU A 138 3.69 31.95 10.04
CA LEU A 138 2.32 32.38 10.34
C LEU A 138 1.99 32.31 11.83
N ASN A 139 2.67 31.42 12.58
CA ASN A 139 2.63 31.35 14.03
C ASN A 139 4.07 31.46 14.59
N PRO A 140 4.59 32.69 14.82
CA PRO A 140 5.97 32.88 15.30
C PRO A 140 6.22 32.32 16.70
N LYS A 141 5.16 32.21 17.53
CA LYS A 141 5.27 31.71 18.91
C LYS A 141 5.48 30.19 18.97
N LYS A 142 5.11 29.46 17.90
CA LYS A 142 5.23 28.00 17.84
C LYS A 142 5.74 27.61 16.45
N ARG A 143 7.08 27.58 16.32
CA ARG A 143 7.74 27.29 15.02
C ARG A 143 7.29 25.98 14.41
N ASP A 144 7.11 24.93 15.22
CA ASP A 144 6.74 23.58 14.77
C ASP A 144 5.24 23.43 14.44
N ASP A 145 4.47 24.53 14.52
CA ASP A 145 3.06 24.49 14.15
C ASP A 145 2.90 24.20 12.67
N ALA A 146 2.01 23.27 12.34
CA ALA A 146 1.72 22.85 10.98
C ALA A 146 1.28 24.00 10.05
N VAL A 147 0.74 25.11 10.61
CA VAL A 147 0.37 26.32 9.83
C VAL A 147 1.60 26.96 9.21
N ASN A 148 2.78 26.80 9.81
CA ASN A 148 4.03 27.35 9.29
C ASN A 148 4.62 26.52 8.13
N SER A 149 4.07 25.35 7.85
CA SER A 149 4.64 24.45 6.86
C SER A 149 4.31 24.90 5.44
N ILE A 150 5.36 25.14 4.64
CA ILE A 150 5.24 25.43 3.19
C ILE A 150 4.65 24.25 2.40
N MET A 151 4.71 23.02 2.95
CA MET A 151 4.08 21.83 2.37
C MET A 151 2.55 21.98 2.23
N ARG A 152 1.93 22.95 2.86
CA ARG A 152 0.51 23.30 2.65
C ARG A 152 0.22 23.73 1.22
N GLY A 153 1.21 24.31 0.53
CA GLY A 153 1.11 24.70 -0.87
C GLY A 153 1.17 23.53 -1.86
N ILE A 154 1.48 22.30 -1.39
CA ILE A 154 1.43 21.09 -2.19
C ILE A 154 0.20 20.29 -1.79
N GLN A 155 -0.73 20.09 -2.72
CA GLN A 155 -1.94 19.32 -2.50
C GLN A 155 -1.97 18.16 -3.50
N ILE A 156 -2.29 16.97 -3.02
CA ILE A 156 -2.37 15.74 -3.82
C ILE A 156 -3.71 15.10 -3.53
N SER A 157 -4.48 14.86 -4.59
CA SER A 157 -5.73 14.13 -4.49
C SER A 157 -5.48 12.66 -4.14
N ASP A 158 -6.50 11.99 -3.62
CA ASP A 158 -6.53 10.53 -3.68
C ASP A 158 -6.43 10.09 -5.15
N SER A 159 -5.93 8.89 -5.39
CA SER A 159 -5.89 8.36 -6.75
C SER A 159 -7.29 8.14 -7.32
N LEU A 160 -7.40 8.13 -8.63
CA LEU A 160 -8.56 7.50 -9.24
C LEU A 160 -8.63 6.03 -8.80
N PRO A 161 -9.85 5.46 -8.74
CA PRO A 161 -10.03 4.06 -8.38
C PRO A 161 -9.20 3.12 -9.26
N ILE A 162 -8.61 2.12 -8.62
CA ILE A 162 -7.83 1.07 -9.26
C ILE A 162 -8.78 -0.12 -9.51
N ASP A 163 -8.80 -0.64 -10.72
CA ASP A 163 -9.60 -1.82 -11.08
C ASP A 163 -9.07 -3.06 -10.34
N ASP A 164 -9.96 -3.90 -9.82
CA ASP A 164 -9.59 -5.11 -9.08
C ASP A 164 -8.74 -6.09 -9.92
N ARG A 165 -8.83 -6.05 -11.25
CA ARG A 165 -7.95 -6.79 -12.17
C ARG A 165 -6.48 -6.36 -12.10
N ASN A 166 -6.23 -5.18 -11.57
CA ASN A 166 -4.89 -4.64 -11.32
C ASN A 166 -4.46 -4.79 -9.86
N MET A 167 -5.21 -5.57 -9.08
CA MET A 167 -4.87 -5.93 -7.72
C MET A 167 -4.44 -7.39 -7.66
N MET A 168 -3.51 -7.70 -6.75
CA MET A 168 -3.02 -9.06 -6.54
C MET A 168 -2.66 -9.27 -5.07
N LEU A 169 -2.70 -10.51 -4.62
CA LEU A 169 -2.14 -10.90 -3.34
C LEU A 169 -0.69 -11.36 -3.50
N THR A 170 0.15 -10.95 -2.59
CA THR A 170 1.55 -11.38 -2.52
C THR A 170 1.88 -11.87 -1.12
N LEU A 171 2.67 -12.94 -1.02
CA LEU A 171 3.20 -13.41 0.25
C LEU A 171 4.23 -12.41 0.78
N LYS A 172 4.10 -12.05 2.05
CA LYS A 172 5.12 -11.23 2.71
C LYS A 172 6.34 -12.08 3.04
N THR A 173 7.50 -11.63 2.58
CA THR A 173 8.80 -12.23 2.91
C THR A 173 9.72 -11.17 3.50
N ASP A 174 10.43 -11.53 4.57
CA ASP A 174 11.54 -10.73 5.08
C ASP A 174 12.83 -11.23 4.47
N SER A 175 13.63 -10.30 3.94
CA SER A 175 14.92 -10.60 3.33
C SER A 175 16.03 -9.95 4.14
N ALA A 176 16.99 -10.75 4.60
CA ALA A 176 18.18 -10.27 5.27
C ALA A 176 19.26 -9.87 4.25
N VAL A 177 20.20 -9.02 4.64
CA VAL A 177 21.31 -8.57 3.80
C VAL A 177 22.18 -9.72 3.29
N ASN A 178 22.29 -10.82 4.08
CA ASN A 178 23.03 -12.02 3.71
C ASN A 178 22.29 -12.93 2.69
N GLY A 179 21.12 -12.50 2.21
CA GLY A 179 20.32 -13.25 1.22
C GLY A 179 19.36 -14.28 1.81
N GLN A 180 19.34 -14.45 3.14
CA GLN A 180 18.34 -15.31 3.78
C GLN A 180 16.95 -14.66 3.68
N THR A 181 15.95 -15.47 3.35
CA THR A 181 14.55 -15.04 3.27
C THR A 181 13.70 -15.87 4.20
N HIS A 182 12.79 -15.21 4.90
CA HIS A 182 11.80 -15.86 5.77
C HIS A 182 10.40 -15.45 5.32
N ALA A 183 9.58 -16.42 4.94
CA ALA A 183 8.17 -16.20 4.67
C ALA A 183 7.44 -15.90 5.99
N ILE A 184 6.66 -14.84 6.00
CA ILE A 184 5.76 -14.50 7.11
C ILE A 184 4.38 -15.03 6.77
N ASN A 185 3.65 -15.54 7.77
CA ASN A 185 2.29 -16.06 7.55
C ASN A 185 1.27 -14.93 7.30
N LEU A 186 1.57 -14.09 6.32
CA LEU A 186 0.81 -12.90 5.96
C LEU A 186 0.88 -12.66 4.47
N CYS A 187 -0.27 -12.46 3.84
CA CYS A 187 -0.38 -11.94 2.48
C CYS A 187 -0.73 -10.46 2.51
N ARG A 188 -0.32 -9.75 1.49
CA ARG A 188 -0.73 -8.36 1.27
C ARG A 188 -1.43 -8.21 -0.06
N GLU A 189 -2.53 -7.49 -0.04
CA GLU A 189 -3.15 -7.00 -1.26
C GLU A 189 -2.33 -5.83 -1.79
N CYS A 190 -1.86 -5.95 -3.01
CA CYS A 190 -0.94 -5.03 -3.66
C CYS A 190 -1.46 -4.63 -5.04
N VAL A 191 -1.01 -3.50 -5.53
CA VAL A 191 -1.23 -3.12 -6.94
C VAL A 191 -0.29 -3.94 -7.81
N ALA A 192 -0.83 -4.54 -8.88
CA ALA A 192 -0.05 -5.34 -9.82
C ALA A 192 1.02 -4.47 -10.54
N PRO A 193 2.23 -5.01 -10.75
CA PRO A 193 3.28 -4.29 -11.46
C PRO A 193 2.82 -3.77 -12.83
N GLY A 194 3.28 -2.56 -13.20
CA GLY A 194 2.91 -1.92 -14.47
C GLY A 194 1.55 -1.20 -14.47
N THR A 195 0.80 -1.26 -13.37
CA THR A 195 -0.47 -0.53 -13.25
C THR A 195 -0.24 0.97 -13.24
N ARG A 196 -0.96 1.70 -14.08
CA ARG A 196 -0.91 3.18 -14.12
C ARG A 196 -1.90 3.77 -13.13
N ILE A 197 -1.39 4.57 -12.20
CA ILE A 197 -2.18 5.24 -11.17
C ILE A 197 -2.19 6.74 -11.45
N ARG A 198 -3.37 7.38 -11.35
CA ARG A 198 -3.54 8.80 -11.66
C ARG A 198 -3.90 9.58 -10.42
N PHE A 199 -3.20 10.68 -10.21
CA PHE A 199 -3.43 11.67 -9.15
C PHE A 199 -3.55 13.07 -9.76
N ALA A 200 -4.19 13.98 -9.02
CA ALA A 200 -4.08 15.41 -9.29
C ALA A 200 -3.07 16.03 -8.31
N LEU A 201 -2.08 16.73 -8.83
CA LEU A 201 -1.13 17.53 -8.07
C LEU A 201 -1.47 19.02 -8.28
N THR A 202 -1.75 19.74 -7.19
CA THR A 202 -1.99 21.16 -7.18
C THR A 202 -0.90 21.89 -6.41
N LEU A 203 -0.31 22.92 -7.01
CA LEU A 203 0.74 23.74 -6.43
C LEU A 203 0.21 25.17 -6.23
N ASP A 204 -0.01 25.54 -4.97
CA ASP A 204 -0.40 26.90 -4.61
C ASP A 204 0.82 27.81 -4.53
N GLN A 205 1.09 28.57 -5.59
CA GLN A 205 2.24 29.45 -5.68
C GLN A 205 2.15 30.68 -4.75
N SER A 206 0.97 31.00 -4.25
CA SER A 206 0.85 32.05 -3.21
C SER A 206 1.53 31.63 -1.90
N ILE A 207 1.55 30.32 -1.62
CA ILE A 207 2.22 29.71 -0.47
C ILE A 207 3.67 29.34 -0.81
N LEU A 208 3.87 28.67 -1.96
CA LEU A 208 5.18 28.13 -2.38
C LEU A 208 6.16 29.23 -2.82
N LYS A 209 5.68 30.38 -3.28
CA LYS A 209 6.50 31.52 -3.72
C LYS A 209 7.60 31.14 -4.71
N GLY A 210 7.31 30.18 -5.61
CA GLY A 210 8.26 29.68 -6.60
C GLY A 210 9.30 28.69 -6.07
N LYS A 211 9.27 28.31 -4.78
CA LYS A 211 10.25 27.38 -4.20
C LYS A 211 10.22 26.02 -4.90
N TRP A 212 9.02 25.53 -5.24
CA TRP A 212 8.85 24.27 -5.95
C TRP A 212 7.89 24.40 -7.12
N MET A 213 8.34 23.87 -8.24
CA MET A 213 7.57 23.66 -9.46
C MET A 213 7.44 22.16 -9.72
N VAL A 214 6.57 21.76 -10.65
CA VAL A 214 6.36 20.35 -10.96
C VAL A 214 7.69 19.65 -11.28
N ASN A 215 8.52 20.25 -12.16
CA ASN A 215 9.78 19.65 -12.56
C ASN A 215 10.74 19.48 -11.39
N SER A 216 10.89 20.46 -10.50
CA SER A 216 11.79 20.36 -9.35
C SER A 216 11.31 19.28 -8.35
N ILE A 217 10.00 19.05 -8.21
CA ILE A 217 9.47 17.95 -7.41
C ILE A 217 9.80 16.60 -8.05
N LEU A 218 9.64 16.46 -9.37
CA LEU A 218 9.97 15.23 -10.09
C LEU A 218 11.47 14.94 -10.03
N GLU A 219 12.31 15.95 -10.18
CA GLU A 219 13.77 15.82 -10.03
C GLU A 219 14.17 15.35 -8.63
N ALA A 220 13.56 15.91 -7.58
CA ALA A 220 13.80 15.47 -6.20
C ALA A 220 13.38 14.02 -5.95
N ILE A 221 12.23 13.60 -6.52
CA ILE A 221 11.76 12.21 -6.44
C ILE A 221 12.74 11.27 -7.15
N ALA A 222 13.19 11.62 -8.36
CA ALA A 222 14.14 10.83 -9.13
C ALA A 222 15.49 10.69 -8.39
N ALA A 223 16.04 11.80 -7.88
CA ALA A 223 17.27 11.80 -7.12
C ALA A 223 17.19 10.95 -5.85
N PHE A 224 16.06 11.00 -5.13
CA PHE A 224 15.85 10.17 -3.95
C PHE A 224 15.72 8.69 -4.31
N ALA A 225 15.01 8.35 -5.39
CA ALA A 225 14.89 6.97 -5.87
C ALA A 225 16.25 6.40 -6.29
N ASP A 226 17.07 7.17 -7.01
CA ASP A 226 18.42 6.77 -7.39
C ASP A 226 19.32 6.54 -6.17
N TYR A 227 19.26 7.43 -5.18
CA TYR A 227 19.98 7.25 -3.93
C TYR A 227 19.57 5.98 -3.20
N GLN A 228 18.27 5.70 -3.09
CA GLN A 228 17.76 4.47 -2.47
C GLN A 228 18.24 3.23 -3.22
N ASN A 229 18.21 3.25 -4.54
CA ASN A 229 18.69 2.15 -5.37
C ASN A 229 20.18 1.91 -5.20
N GLN A 230 20.99 2.97 -5.21
CA GLN A 230 22.45 2.87 -5.13
C GLN A 230 22.96 2.50 -3.73
N THR A 231 22.32 3.00 -2.68
CA THR A 231 22.83 2.86 -1.31
C THR A 231 22.12 1.78 -0.50
N TYR A 232 20.82 1.59 -0.71
CA TYR A 232 20.02 0.66 0.07
C TYR A 232 19.79 -0.66 -0.67
N ALA A 233 19.21 -0.61 -1.87
CA ALA A 233 18.86 -1.83 -2.61
C ALA A 233 20.10 -2.67 -3.00
N THR A 234 21.26 -2.05 -3.20
CA THR A 234 22.51 -2.75 -3.50
C THR A 234 23.05 -3.58 -2.33
N ARG A 235 22.58 -3.36 -1.11
CA ARG A 235 22.98 -4.15 0.07
C ARG A 235 22.36 -5.53 0.10
N PHE A 236 21.26 -5.76 -0.65
CA PHE A 236 20.59 -7.04 -0.70
C PHE A 236 21.05 -7.85 -1.93
N THR A 237 21.39 -9.12 -1.74
CA THR A 237 21.86 -10.02 -2.79
C THR A 237 20.73 -10.57 -3.68
N GLN A 238 19.53 -10.63 -3.15
CA GLN A 238 18.29 -10.96 -3.89
C GLN A 238 17.25 -9.92 -3.45
N PRO A 239 16.63 -9.32 -4.13
CA PRO A 239 15.56 -8.85 -4.97
C PRO A 239 15.93 -7.65 -5.85
N ARG A 240 17.18 -7.60 -6.33
CA ARG A 240 17.65 -6.47 -7.16
C ARG A 240 16.76 -6.20 -8.37
N GLU A 241 16.22 -7.26 -8.98
CA GLU A 241 15.42 -7.11 -10.20
C GLU A 241 14.03 -6.51 -9.93
N SER A 242 13.37 -6.89 -8.82
CA SER A 242 12.04 -6.37 -8.47
C SER A 242 12.08 -4.90 -8.02
N VAL A 243 13.09 -4.50 -7.27
CA VAL A 243 13.27 -3.11 -6.80
C VAL A 243 13.74 -2.20 -7.95
N GLN A 244 14.62 -2.69 -8.83
CA GLN A 244 15.09 -1.93 -9.99
C GLN A 244 14.01 -1.75 -11.06
N SER A 245 13.12 -2.73 -11.26
CA SER A 245 12.00 -2.58 -12.19
C SER A 245 10.96 -1.58 -11.68
N ALA A 246 10.70 -1.53 -10.37
CA ALA A 246 9.79 -0.54 -9.79
C ALA A 246 10.31 0.90 -9.94
N GLY A 247 11.62 1.13 -9.78
CA GLY A 247 12.21 2.46 -9.94
C GLY A 247 12.20 3.00 -11.37
N ARG A 248 12.32 2.13 -12.39
CA ARG A 248 12.32 2.53 -13.82
C ARG A 248 10.94 2.89 -14.37
N ASN A 249 9.88 2.47 -13.72
CA ASN A 249 8.50 2.71 -14.17
C ASN A 249 7.88 3.98 -13.55
N LEU A 250 8.64 4.75 -12.77
CA LEU A 250 8.21 6.03 -12.18
C LEU A 250 8.62 7.25 -13.02
N LEU A 251 9.35 7.06 -14.09
CA LEU A 251 9.73 8.04 -15.11
C LEU A 251 9.01 7.73 -16.42
#